data_731ea3d63f3fc54005436bccf1f94f47
#
_entry.id   731ea3d63f3fc54005436bccf1f94f47
#
_cell.length_a   1.000
_cell.length_b   1.000
_cell.length_c   1.000
_cell.angle_alpha   90.00
_cell.angle_beta   90.00
_cell.angle_gamma   90.00
#
_symmetry.space_group_name_H-M   'P 1'
#
loop_
_entity.id
_entity.type
_entity.pdbx_description
1 polymer ?
#
loop_
_entity_poly.entity_id
_entity_poly.type
_entity_poly.pdbx_seq_one_letter_code
_entity_poly.pdbx_strand_id
1 'polypeptide(L)'
;MPAASPPLVPAAAAVPEAAPSGDVWRVTMSPYTWHYHYSPDHRHVYMLGLEKQRADGLVIGGSWFRNSFGQPSAYVYAGHRFLNFTPYEPLFAQLTAGVLYGYKPPFENKVPLNHNGFSPGAVLSVGWQFTPMISAQVNLLGNAAMMFQVSADFR
;
A
#
# COMPACT_ATOMS: atom_id res chain seq x y z
N MET A 1 -29.33 60.11 1.95
CA MET A 1 -28.76 59.20 0.96
C MET A 1 -28.30 57.95 1.65
N PRO A 2 -28.87 56.81 1.29
CA PRO A 2 -28.34 55.54 1.87
C PRO A 2 -26.97 55.26 1.25
N ALA A 3 -25.99 54.95 2.08
CA ALA A 3 -24.67 54.55 1.64
C ALA A 3 -24.79 53.21 0.88
N ALA A 4 -24.21 53.18 -0.32
CA ALA A 4 -24.15 51.95 -1.09
C ALA A 4 -23.29 50.91 -0.38
N SER A 5 -23.82 49.70 -0.13
CA SER A 5 -23.07 48.60 0.40
C SER A 5 -21.91 48.27 -0.54
N PRO A 6 -20.72 48.00 -0.03
CA PRO A 6 -19.61 47.58 -0.88
C PRO A 6 -19.95 46.25 -1.60
N PRO A 7 -19.51 46.04 -2.83
CA PRO A 7 -19.74 44.77 -3.51
C PRO A 7 -19.12 43.63 -2.75
N LEU A 8 -19.93 42.58 -2.53
CA LEU A 8 -19.41 41.32 -1.99
C LEU A 8 -18.41 40.75 -2.98
N VAL A 9 -17.13 40.77 -2.58
CA VAL A 9 -16.09 40.05 -3.29
C VAL A 9 -16.42 38.56 -3.14
N PRO A 10 -16.66 37.82 -4.24
CA PRO A 10 -16.88 36.38 -4.11
C PRO A 10 -15.64 35.79 -3.46
N ALA A 11 -15.86 34.99 -2.42
CA ALA A 11 -14.78 34.21 -1.84
C ALA A 11 -14.11 33.42 -2.96
N ALA A 12 -12.83 33.61 -3.15
CA ALA A 12 -12.06 32.84 -4.12
C ALA A 12 -12.30 31.36 -3.79
N ALA A 13 -12.92 30.64 -4.74
CA ALA A 13 -13.05 29.20 -4.64
C ALA A 13 -11.64 28.66 -4.40
N ALA A 14 -11.44 27.90 -3.33
CA ALA A 14 -10.16 27.25 -3.08
C ALA A 14 -9.81 26.46 -4.35
N VAL A 15 -8.75 26.86 -5.01
CA VAL A 15 -8.21 26.09 -6.16
C VAL A 15 -7.88 24.72 -5.59
N PRO A 16 -8.45 23.63 -6.13
CA PRO A 16 -8.04 22.30 -5.68
C PRO A 16 -6.53 22.24 -5.80
N GLU A 17 -5.87 21.91 -4.71
CA GLU A 17 -4.43 21.68 -4.76
C GLU A 17 -4.18 20.66 -5.86
N ALA A 18 -3.47 21.07 -6.91
CA ALA A 18 -3.21 20.19 -8.04
C ALA A 18 -2.53 18.94 -7.49
N ALA A 19 -3.04 17.78 -7.89
CA ALA A 19 -2.39 16.52 -7.58
C ALA A 19 -0.90 16.67 -7.89
N PRO A 20 -0.01 16.25 -6.96
CA PRO A 20 1.40 16.52 -7.12
C PRO A 20 1.87 16.05 -8.50
N SER A 21 2.38 17.01 -9.27
CA SER A 21 2.94 16.74 -10.59
C SER A 21 4.27 16.02 -10.41
N GLY A 22 4.29 14.73 -10.69
CA GLY A 22 5.51 13.94 -10.66
C GLY A 22 5.34 12.60 -9.95
N ASP A 23 6.39 11.81 -10.06
CA ASP A 23 6.45 10.50 -9.44
C ASP A 23 6.73 10.63 -7.95
N VAL A 24 6.12 9.75 -7.18
CA VAL A 24 6.34 9.62 -5.74
C VAL A 24 7.14 8.34 -5.49
N TRP A 25 8.23 8.48 -4.78
CA TRP A 25 8.95 7.34 -4.22
C TRP A 25 8.46 7.09 -2.80
N ARG A 26 8.26 5.84 -2.46
CA ARG A 26 7.72 5.43 -1.16
C ARG A 26 8.54 4.31 -0.57
N VAL A 27 9.05 4.53 0.63
CA VAL A 27 9.60 3.46 1.47
C VAL A 27 8.47 2.88 2.31
N THR A 28 8.35 1.57 2.31
CA THR A 28 7.31 0.85 3.03
C THR A 28 7.92 -0.05 4.09
N MET A 29 7.26 -0.18 5.22
CA MET A 29 7.69 -1.04 6.32
C MET A 29 6.47 -1.66 6.99
N SER A 30 6.56 -2.94 7.31
CA SER A 30 5.56 -3.60 8.14
C SER A 30 6.24 -4.16 9.40
N PRO A 31 5.81 -3.71 10.57
CA PRO A 31 6.28 -4.28 11.84
C PRO A 31 5.46 -5.48 12.29
N TYR A 32 4.29 -5.72 11.69
CA TYR A 32 3.36 -6.73 12.21
C TYR A 32 2.41 -7.25 11.13
N THR A 33 2.16 -8.57 11.20
CA THR A 33 1.17 -9.28 10.40
C THR A 33 0.29 -10.11 11.34
N TRP A 34 -1.02 -9.96 11.20
CA TRP A 34 -2.00 -10.73 11.96
C TRP A 34 -2.54 -11.87 11.08
N HIS A 35 -2.34 -13.11 11.55
CA HIS A 35 -2.85 -14.31 10.88
C HIS A 35 -4.25 -14.64 11.39
N TYR A 36 -5.17 -14.94 10.50
CA TYR A 36 -6.55 -15.30 10.86
C TYR A 36 -6.63 -16.64 11.61
N HIS A 37 -5.70 -17.54 11.30
CA HIS A 37 -5.63 -18.86 11.93
C HIS A 37 -4.27 -19.04 12.62
N TYR A 38 -4.31 -19.46 13.87
CA TYR A 38 -3.10 -19.75 14.60
C TYR A 38 -2.38 -20.98 14.04
N SER A 39 -1.06 -20.92 13.96
CA SER A 39 -0.20 -22.07 13.69
C SER A 39 1.08 -21.94 14.53
N PRO A 40 1.55 -23.05 15.15
CA PRO A 40 2.81 -23.04 15.90
C PRO A 40 4.03 -22.79 14.99
N ASP A 41 3.90 -22.99 13.68
CA ASP A 41 4.95 -22.75 12.70
C ASP A 41 5.08 -21.28 12.31
N HIS A 42 4.10 -20.43 12.65
CA HIS A 42 4.12 -19.02 12.33
C HIS A 42 5.23 -18.28 13.09
N ARG A 43 5.99 -17.48 12.37
CA ARG A 43 7.03 -16.58 12.88
C ARG A 43 6.60 -15.13 12.66
N HIS A 44 7.25 -14.22 13.38
CA HIS A 44 7.02 -12.80 13.19
C HIS A 44 7.44 -12.37 11.77
N VAL A 45 6.55 -11.65 11.08
CA VAL A 45 6.79 -11.15 9.72
C VAL A 45 7.23 -9.70 9.78
N TYR A 46 8.40 -9.42 9.24
CA TYR A 46 8.91 -8.07 9.00
C TYR A 46 8.98 -7.84 7.51
N MET A 47 8.63 -6.65 7.06
CA MET A 47 8.71 -6.28 5.64
C MET A 47 9.34 -4.91 5.49
N LEU A 48 10.20 -4.78 4.49
CA LEU A 48 10.75 -3.53 4.02
C LEU A 48 10.63 -3.48 2.50
N GLY A 49 10.18 -2.36 1.98
CA GLY A 49 9.95 -2.23 0.54
C GLY A 49 10.19 -0.84 0.00
N LEU A 50 10.20 -0.77 -1.32
CA LEU A 50 10.31 0.46 -2.08
C LEU A 50 9.29 0.42 -3.22
N GLU A 51 8.49 1.47 -3.32
CA GLU A 51 7.52 1.68 -4.39
C GLU A 51 7.82 2.96 -5.15
N LYS A 52 7.47 2.95 -6.41
CA LYS A 52 7.35 4.15 -7.23
C LYS A 52 5.91 4.27 -7.70
N GLN A 53 5.28 5.40 -7.39
CA GLN A 53 3.93 5.73 -7.86
C GLN A 53 4.02 6.83 -8.91
N ARG A 54 3.43 6.58 -10.07
CA ARG A 54 3.32 7.57 -11.13
C ARG A 54 2.14 8.51 -10.87
N ALA A 55 2.15 9.65 -11.54
CA ALA A 55 1.07 10.64 -11.43
C ALA A 55 -0.31 10.09 -11.83
N ASP A 56 -0.36 9.07 -12.72
CA ASP A 56 -1.59 8.39 -13.13
C ASP A 56 -2.08 7.33 -12.15
N GLY A 57 -1.37 7.12 -11.04
CA GLY A 57 -1.72 6.14 -10.01
C GLY A 57 -1.09 4.76 -10.19
N LEU A 58 -0.36 4.53 -11.28
CA LEU A 58 0.37 3.29 -11.46
C LEU A 58 1.44 3.15 -10.38
N VAL A 59 1.50 1.97 -9.75
CA VAL A 59 2.48 1.62 -8.73
C VAL A 59 3.33 0.48 -9.22
N ILE A 60 4.64 0.60 -9.05
CA ILE A 60 5.61 -0.48 -9.28
C ILE A 60 6.48 -0.55 -8.04
N GLY A 61 6.71 -1.75 -7.54
CA GLY A 61 7.49 -1.88 -6.33
C GLY A 61 8.03 -3.26 -6.08
N GLY A 62 8.79 -3.34 -5.03
CA GLY A 62 9.31 -4.58 -4.50
C GLY A 62 9.45 -4.50 -2.99
N SER A 63 9.26 -5.62 -2.34
CA SER A 63 9.45 -5.74 -0.90
C SER A 63 10.23 -7.00 -0.58
N TRP A 64 11.03 -6.89 0.47
CA TRP A 64 11.70 -8.01 1.10
C TRP A 64 11.09 -8.23 2.47
N PHE A 65 10.88 -9.49 2.81
CA PHE A 65 10.30 -9.84 4.11
C PHE A 65 10.73 -11.25 4.53
N ARG A 66 10.56 -11.54 5.81
CA ARG A 66 10.50 -12.92 6.27
C ARG A 66 9.05 -13.36 6.24
N ASN A 67 8.77 -14.45 5.54
CA ASN A 67 7.41 -14.96 5.48
C ASN A 67 6.97 -15.55 6.84
N SER A 68 5.73 -15.97 6.93
CA SER A 68 5.14 -16.46 8.18
C SER A 68 5.87 -17.68 8.77
N PHE A 69 6.73 -18.32 8.00
CA PHE A 69 7.51 -19.50 8.40
C PHE A 69 9.00 -19.20 8.59
N GLY A 70 9.37 -17.90 8.63
CA GLY A 70 10.73 -17.44 8.88
C GLY A 70 11.66 -17.51 7.69
N GLN A 71 11.16 -17.77 6.49
CA GLN A 71 11.95 -17.85 5.28
C GLN A 71 12.13 -16.48 4.63
N PRO A 72 13.34 -16.12 4.14
CA PRO A 72 13.54 -14.92 3.35
C PRO A 72 12.70 -14.95 2.08
N SER A 73 11.96 -13.88 1.83
CA SER A 73 11.01 -13.80 0.73
C SER A 73 11.02 -12.42 0.09
N ALA A 74 10.55 -12.34 -1.13
CA ALA A 74 10.40 -11.10 -1.87
C ALA A 74 9.08 -11.09 -2.65
N TYR A 75 8.53 -9.90 -2.82
CA TYR A 75 7.36 -9.66 -3.67
C TYR A 75 7.68 -8.51 -4.61
N VAL A 76 7.66 -8.77 -5.90
CA VAL A 76 7.84 -7.78 -6.96
C VAL A 76 6.51 -7.62 -7.67
N TYR A 77 6.03 -6.40 -7.81
CA TYR A 77 4.65 -6.15 -8.20
C TYR A 77 4.47 -4.87 -9.00
N ALA A 78 3.36 -4.82 -9.69
CA ALA A 78 2.78 -3.62 -10.28
C ALA A 78 1.30 -3.57 -9.94
N GLY A 79 0.73 -2.38 -9.93
CA GLY A 79 -0.67 -2.20 -9.63
C GLY A 79 -1.12 -0.76 -9.73
N HIS A 80 -2.18 -0.43 -9.03
CA HIS A 80 -2.78 0.89 -9.06
C HIS A 80 -3.24 1.32 -7.68
N ARG A 81 -2.99 2.58 -7.34
CA ARG A 81 -3.54 3.24 -6.16
C ARG A 81 -4.73 4.07 -6.56
N PHE A 82 -5.85 3.82 -5.92
CA PHE A 82 -7.12 4.51 -6.14
C PHE A 82 -7.31 5.58 -5.08
N LEU A 83 -7.39 6.84 -5.52
CA LEU A 83 -7.61 8.00 -4.67
C LEU A 83 -9.00 8.57 -4.96
N ASN A 84 -9.55 9.32 -4.00
CA ASN A 84 -10.79 10.07 -4.18
C ASN A 84 -12.00 9.22 -4.61
N PHE A 85 -12.04 7.94 -4.25
CA PHE A 85 -13.17 7.05 -4.56
C PHE A 85 -14.27 7.10 -3.49
N THR A 86 -14.04 7.83 -2.40
CA THR A 86 -14.99 8.09 -1.32
C THR A 86 -14.99 9.57 -0.96
N PRO A 87 -15.96 10.07 -0.14
CA PRO A 87 -15.92 11.43 0.38
C PRO A 87 -14.72 11.74 1.29
N TYR A 88 -14.02 10.73 1.77
CA TYR A 88 -12.86 10.89 2.66
C TYR A 88 -11.58 10.94 1.85
N GLU A 89 -11.06 12.14 1.59
CA GLU A 89 -9.87 12.36 0.76
C GLU A 89 -8.62 11.57 1.20
N PRO A 90 -8.32 11.42 2.51
CA PRO A 90 -7.15 10.65 2.94
C PRO A 90 -7.28 9.15 2.69
N LEU A 91 -8.48 8.63 2.52
CA LEU A 91 -8.70 7.20 2.30
C LEU A 91 -8.27 6.81 0.88
N PHE A 92 -7.47 5.75 0.79
CA PHE A 92 -7.07 5.18 -0.49
C PHE A 92 -7.22 3.66 -0.48
N ALA A 93 -7.31 3.09 -1.68
CA ALA A 93 -7.18 1.65 -1.89
C ALA A 93 -6.03 1.40 -2.87
N GLN A 94 -5.43 0.23 -2.79
CA GLN A 94 -4.38 -0.18 -3.71
C GLN A 94 -4.55 -1.65 -4.05
N LEU A 95 -4.42 -1.97 -5.33
CA LEU A 95 -4.42 -3.34 -5.82
C LEU A 95 -3.11 -3.58 -6.55
N THR A 96 -2.39 -4.62 -6.17
CA THR A 96 -1.16 -5.03 -6.81
C THR A 96 -1.22 -6.50 -7.20
N ALA A 97 -0.46 -6.85 -8.23
CA ALA A 97 -0.24 -8.23 -8.65
C ALA A 97 1.22 -8.37 -9.10
N GLY A 98 1.78 -9.53 -8.88
CA GLY A 98 3.16 -9.76 -9.22
C GLY A 98 3.64 -11.16 -8.90
N VAL A 99 4.91 -11.27 -8.59
CA VAL A 99 5.59 -12.52 -8.31
C VAL A 99 6.10 -12.54 -6.87
N LEU A 100 5.73 -13.57 -6.16
CA LEU A 100 6.18 -13.88 -4.81
C LEU A 100 7.27 -14.95 -4.88
N TYR A 101 8.35 -14.76 -4.12
CA TYR A 101 9.44 -15.74 -4.01
C TYR A 101 9.79 -15.99 -2.55
N GLY A 102 10.04 -17.26 -2.21
CA GLY A 102 10.64 -17.61 -0.93
C GLY A 102 9.92 -18.69 -0.13
N TYR A 103 8.73 -19.11 -0.53
CA TYR A 103 8.03 -20.24 0.11
C TYR A 103 8.61 -21.56 -0.40
N LYS A 104 9.56 -22.09 0.35
CA LYS A 104 10.32 -23.29 0.02
C LYS A 104 9.95 -24.46 0.93
N PRO A 105 10.28 -25.71 0.54
CA PRO A 105 9.99 -26.88 1.38
C PRO A 105 10.41 -26.68 2.85
N PRO A 106 9.61 -27.12 3.83
CA PRO A 106 8.34 -27.87 3.69
C PRO A 106 7.09 -27.00 3.51
N PHE A 107 7.21 -25.69 3.22
CA PHE A 107 6.12 -24.72 3.20
C PHE A 107 5.69 -24.29 1.79
N GLU A 108 6.12 -24.99 0.76
CA GLU A 108 5.82 -24.65 -0.65
C GLU A 108 4.32 -24.68 -0.97
N ASN A 109 3.53 -25.44 -0.21
CA ASN A 109 2.09 -25.53 -0.41
C ASN A 109 1.27 -24.43 0.30
N LYS A 110 1.94 -23.54 1.02
CA LYS A 110 1.26 -22.45 1.75
C LYS A 110 0.86 -21.29 0.85
N VAL A 111 1.34 -21.24 -0.38
CA VAL A 111 0.95 -20.29 -1.41
C VAL A 111 0.53 -21.05 -2.67
N PRO A 112 -0.45 -20.54 -3.44
CA PRO A 112 -0.95 -21.23 -4.62
C PRO A 112 0.07 -21.18 -5.76
N LEU A 113 0.05 -22.20 -6.61
CA LEU A 113 0.84 -22.28 -7.84
C LEU A 113 2.35 -22.09 -7.64
N ASN A 114 2.87 -22.52 -6.51
CA ASN A 114 4.30 -22.42 -6.21
C ASN A 114 5.10 -23.38 -7.10
N HIS A 115 6.10 -22.82 -7.78
CA HIS A 115 7.05 -23.57 -8.59
C HIS A 115 8.47 -23.09 -8.26
N ASN A 116 9.27 -23.96 -7.65
CA ASN A 116 10.65 -23.66 -7.23
C ASN A 116 10.78 -22.40 -6.35
N GLY A 117 9.82 -22.15 -5.50
CA GLY A 117 9.77 -20.99 -4.63
C GLY A 117 9.09 -19.74 -5.24
N PHE A 118 8.78 -19.76 -6.54
CA PHE A 118 8.05 -18.70 -7.22
C PHE A 118 6.55 -18.97 -7.25
N SER A 119 5.75 -17.97 -6.95
CA SER A 119 4.30 -18.05 -7.08
C SER A 119 3.71 -16.71 -7.50
N PRO A 120 2.54 -16.70 -8.16
CA PRO A 120 1.83 -15.44 -8.39
C PRO A 120 1.31 -14.88 -7.07
N GLY A 121 1.28 -13.56 -6.98
CA GLY A 121 0.74 -12.85 -5.83
C GLY A 121 -0.19 -11.73 -6.25
N ALA A 122 -1.17 -11.44 -5.41
CA ALA A 122 -2.03 -10.28 -5.53
C ALA A 122 -2.36 -9.77 -4.13
N VAL A 123 -2.37 -8.44 -3.96
CA VAL A 123 -2.64 -7.82 -2.67
C VAL A 123 -3.61 -6.67 -2.87
N LEU A 124 -4.71 -6.73 -2.14
CA LEU A 124 -5.63 -5.60 -1.97
C LEU A 124 -5.30 -4.90 -0.67
N SER A 125 -5.20 -3.59 -0.71
CA SER A 125 -4.88 -2.77 0.46
C SER A 125 -5.88 -1.63 0.61
N VAL A 126 -6.12 -1.25 1.86
CA VAL A 126 -6.87 -0.05 2.22
C VAL A 126 -6.03 0.74 3.21
N GLY A 127 -5.91 2.04 2.99
CA GLY A 127 -5.06 2.87 3.80
C GLY A 127 -5.55 4.30 3.97
N TRP A 128 -4.77 5.02 4.77
CA TRP A 128 -5.05 6.39 5.15
C TRP A 128 -3.79 7.24 5.05
N GLN A 129 -3.89 8.35 4.34
CA GLN A 129 -2.82 9.32 4.20
C GLN A 129 -2.93 10.34 5.34
N PHE A 130 -2.05 10.25 6.34
CA PHE A 130 -2.07 11.12 7.51
C PHE A 130 -1.49 12.50 7.21
N THR A 131 -0.39 12.53 6.47
CA THR A 131 0.30 13.76 6.03
C THR A 131 0.70 13.56 4.57
N PRO A 132 1.18 14.61 3.87
CA PRO A 132 1.70 14.45 2.51
C PRO A 132 2.83 13.42 2.38
N MET A 133 3.49 13.07 3.50
CA MET A 133 4.63 12.17 3.52
C MET A 133 4.34 10.82 4.20
N ILE A 134 3.38 10.74 5.12
CA ILE A 134 3.17 9.57 5.97
C ILE A 134 1.80 8.97 5.72
N SER A 135 1.77 7.67 5.49
CA SER A 135 0.56 6.88 5.36
C SER A 135 0.67 5.56 6.11
N ALA A 136 -0.47 4.96 6.38
CA ALA A 136 -0.56 3.60 6.89
C ALA A 136 -1.63 2.84 6.10
N GLN A 137 -1.44 1.56 5.95
CA GLN A 137 -2.38 0.71 5.24
C GLN A 137 -2.43 -0.70 5.82
N VAL A 138 -3.51 -1.37 5.53
CA VAL A 138 -3.69 -2.79 5.79
C VAL A 138 -3.66 -3.52 4.45
N ASN A 139 -2.77 -4.47 4.33
CA ASN A 139 -2.65 -5.34 3.17
C ASN A 139 -3.39 -6.64 3.46
N LEU A 140 -4.32 -7.00 2.60
CA LEU A 140 -5.08 -8.25 2.72
C LEU A 140 -4.35 -9.35 1.96
N LEU A 141 -3.81 -10.30 2.71
CA LEU A 141 -3.04 -11.42 2.17
C LEU A 141 -3.96 -12.63 1.96
N GLY A 142 -4.86 -12.49 1.00
CA GLY A 142 -5.87 -13.50 0.72
C GLY A 142 -6.74 -13.80 1.95
N ASN A 143 -6.98 -15.08 2.22
CA ASN A 143 -7.70 -15.55 3.40
C ASN A 143 -6.79 -15.94 4.58
N ALA A 144 -5.52 -15.56 4.53
CA ALA A 144 -4.51 -16.01 5.50
C ALA A 144 -4.22 -14.97 6.59
N ALA A 145 -4.07 -13.69 6.22
CA ALA A 145 -3.57 -12.68 7.14
C ALA A 145 -3.86 -11.25 6.69
N MET A 146 -3.72 -10.32 7.63
CA MET A 146 -3.63 -8.88 7.36
C MET A 146 -2.26 -8.37 7.79
N MET A 147 -1.57 -7.67 6.89
CA MET A 147 -0.30 -7.04 7.17
C MET A 147 -0.50 -5.53 7.39
N PHE A 148 -0.01 -5.03 8.51
CA PHE A 148 -0.04 -3.60 8.83
C PHE A 148 1.22 -2.94 8.30
N GLN A 149 1.08 -1.92 7.48
CA GLN A 149 2.18 -1.25 6.80
C GLN A 149 2.15 0.25 7.08
N VAL A 150 3.33 0.81 7.33
CA VAL A 150 3.58 2.25 7.41
C VAL A 150 4.48 2.65 6.26
N SER A 151 4.23 3.80 5.68
CA SER A 151 4.96 4.25 4.50
C SER A 151 5.36 5.73 4.63
N ALA A 152 6.51 6.05 4.02
CA ALA A 152 7.00 7.41 3.90
C ALA A 152 7.25 7.74 2.42
N ASP A 153 6.65 8.84 1.97
CA ASP A 153 6.72 9.31 0.59
C ASP A 153 7.77 10.41 0.44
N PHE A 154 8.52 10.35 -0.64
CA PHE A 154 9.40 11.43 -1.08
C PHE A 154 9.22 11.73 -2.56
N ARG A 155 9.52 12.95 -2.89
CA ARG A 155 9.37 13.49 -4.25
C ARG A 155 10.66 14.07 -4.76
#